data_2592a11ed341a9f49334cd3b8597f1c3
#
_entry.id   2592a11ed341a9f49334cd3b8597f1c3
#
_cell.length_a   1.000
_cell.length_b   1.000
_cell.length_c   1.000
_cell.angle_alpha   90.00
_cell.angle_beta   90.00
_cell.angle_gamma   90.00
#
_symmetry.space_group_name_H-M   'P 1'
#
loop_
_entity.id
_entity.type
_entity.pdbx_description
1 polymer ?
#
loop_
_entity_poly.entity_id
_entity_poly.type
_entity_poly.pdbx_seq_one_letter_code
_entity_poly.pdbx_strand_id
1 'polypeptide(L)'
;DSLSKGENLAVRWTGHDPSNEGLTFYQLNRAKNYDDYESAIRTFMCPGQNFVFASKSGDIAIWQQGKFPARWPDQGLYVMPGEDSTFFWQGYIPQTENPHAKNPDRGFLESANQRAVDGTYPYFIPGRYITPRGITIENTLASMQQVTVQDMMDLHQNYFNTLAEDVRPMLLKYVNRNALNATERRYLEMFEQWDLMADPDSKGQTIYECWFDTLQAAIWRDDLEQVKPSAPWPEEQTTLEWLMRDSTDLKFIDNRLTPQRETLEELVTTTLQITTKVLSEYERQGRLSWSPFK
;
A
#
# COMPACT_ATOMS: atom_id res chain seq x y z
N ASP A 1 0.46 27.54 6.10
CA ASP A 1 0.67 26.12 6.19
C ASP A 1 -0.52 25.43 6.87
N SER A 2 -1.17 24.53 6.15
CA SER A 2 -2.40 23.85 6.64
C SER A 2 -2.12 22.91 7.82
N LEU A 3 -0.89 22.48 8.00
CA LEU A 3 -0.49 21.58 9.09
C LEU A 3 -0.22 22.32 10.39
N SER A 4 0.28 23.55 10.33
CA SER A 4 0.70 24.28 11.53
C SER A 4 -0.45 24.93 12.28
N LYS A 5 -1.59 25.19 11.64
CA LYS A 5 -2.75 25.90 12.25
C LYS A 5 -2.35 27.14 13.09
N GLY A 6 -1.25 27.78 12.71
CA GLY A 6 -0.70 28.91 13.45
C GLY A 6 0.35 28.56 14.53
N GLU A 7 0.68 27.28 14.69
CA GLU A 7 1.78 26.84 15.55
C GLU A 7 3.12 26.86 14.77
N ASN A 8 4.22 27.11 15.49
CA ASN A 8 5.56 27.06 14.91
C ASN A 8 6.05 25.61 14.91
N LEU A 9 6.20 25.01 13.72
CA LEU A 9 6.72 23.65 13.55
C LEU A 9 8.15 23.69 13.04
N ALA A 10 9.02 22.89 13.67
CA ALA A 10 10.38 22.63 13.19
C ALA A 10 10.44 21.21 12.58
N VAL A 11 11.06 21.08 11.40
CA VAL A 11 11.24 19.81 10.70
C VAL A 11 12.69 19.37 10.80
N ARG A 12 12.95 18.18 11.31
CA ARG A 12 14.23 17.48 11.23
C ARG A 12 14.13 16.32 10.23
N TRP A 13 14.95 16.40 9.22
CA TRP A 13 15.02 15.40 8.14
C TRP A 13 16.48 15.05 7.83
N THR A 14 16.78 13.78 7.52
CA THR A 14 18.15 13.33 7.21
C THR A 14 18.75 14.04 5.99
N GLY A 15 17.92 14.53 5.07
CA GLY A 15 18.38 15.34 3.93
C GLY A 15 18.90 16.74 4.31
N HIS A 16 18.76 17.18 5.58
CA HIS A 16 19.41 18.39 6.07
C HIS A 16 20.90 18.17 6.41
N ASP A 17 21.33 16.91 6.54
CA ASP A 17 22.73 16.60 6.80
C ASP A 17 23.52 16.58 5.49
N PRO A 18 24.72 17.18 5.44
CA PRO A 18 25.57 17.11 4.25
C PRO A 18 25.93 15.65 3.90
N SER A 19 25.81 15.30 2.64
CA SER A 19 26.12 13.96 2.12
C SER A 19 26.57 14.04 0.65
N ASN A 20 27.06 12.92 0.10
CA ASN A 20 27.56 12.87 -1.27
C ASN A 20 27.14 11.56 -1.94
N GLU A 21 25.88 11.47 -2.31
CA GLU A 21 25.31 10.31 -3.01
C GLU A 21 25.88 10.11 -4.42
N GLY A 22 26.41 11.18 -5.02
CA GLY A 22 27.15 11.10 -6.30
C GLY A 22 28.37 10.17 -6.21
N LEU A 23 29.05 10.13 -5.06
CA LEU A 23 30.16 9.22 -4.82
C LEU A 23 29.70 7.75 -4.84
N THR A 24 28.55 7.46 -4.29
CA THR A 24 27.97 6.10 -4.29
C THR A 24 27.82 5.58 -5.72
N PHE A 25 27.18 6.34 -6.59
CA PHE A 25 26.96 5.94 -7.99
C PHE A 25 28.28 5.87 -8.77
N TYR A 26 29.22 6.77 -8.51
CA TYR A 26 30.56 6.68 -9.10
C TYR A 26 31.26 5.38 -8.71
N GLN A 27 31.20 4.97 -7.44
CA GLN A 27 31.79 3.73 -6.95
C GLN A 27 31.06 2.51 -7.47
N LEU A 28 29.71 2.51 -7.49
CA LEU A 28 28.89 1.41 -8.03
C LEU A 28 29.21 1.13 -9.50
N ASN A 29 29.41 2.17 -10.31
CA ASN A 29 29.79 2.01 -11.72
C ASN A 29 31.17 1.35 -11.91
N ARG A 30 31.96 1.26 -10.87
CA ARG A 30 33.30 0.64 -10.86
C ARG A 30 33.35 -0.69 -10.12
N ALA A 31 32.26 -1.03 -9.40
CA ALA A 31 32.16 -2.26 -8.62
C ALA A 31 32.28 -3.50 -9.53
N LYS A 32 33.06 -4.48 -9.11
CA LYS A 32 33.33 -5.73 -9.85
C LYS A 32 32.78 -6.96 -9.14
N ASN A 33 32.45 -6.85 -7.87
CA ASN A 33 32.02 -7.93 -7.00
C ASN A 33 31.10 -7.40 -5.89
N TYR A 34 30.63 -8.29 -5.04
CA TYR A 34 29.75 -7.94 -3.94
C TYR A 34 30.40 -6.99 -2.91
N ASP A 35 31.67 -7.19 -2.59
CA ASP A 35 32.36 -6.37 -1.57
C ASP A 35 32.54 -4.93 -2.07
N ASP A 36 32.83 -4.74 -3.36
CA ASP A 36 32.86 -3.42 -3.99
C ASP A 36 31.49 -2.75 -3.95
N TYR A 37 30.42 -3.51 -4.26
CA TYR A 37 29.04 -3.04 -4.18
C TYR A 37 28.67 -2.61 -2.76
N GLU A 38 28.92 -3.46 -1.75
CA GLU A 38 28.63 -3.17 -0.35
C GLU A 38 29.40 -1.92 0.12
N SER A 39 30.69 -1.83 -0.21
CA SER A 39 31.52 -0.68 0.12
C SER A 39 30.98 0.62 -0.52
N ALA A 40 30.52 0.54 -1.77
CA ALA A 40 29.97 1.69 -2.48
C ALA A 40 28.68 2.20 -1.82
N ILE A 41 27.72 1.31 -1.54
CA ILE A 41 26.42 1.71 -0.98
C ILE A 41 26.53 2.28 0.44
N ARG A 42 27.57 1.94 1.19
CA ARG A 42 27.83 2.53 2.52
C ARG A 42 28.07 4.03 2.49
N THR A 43 28.40 4.62 1.33
CA THR A 43 28.51 6.07 1.16
C THR A 43 27.16 6.77 0.95
N PHE A 44 26.07 6.00 0.76
CA PHE A 44 24.73 6.52 0.53
C PHE A 44 24.02 6.83 1.85
N MET A 45 23.55 8.08 1.99
CA MET A 45 22.96 8.58 3.23
C MET A 45 21.47 8.90 3.10
N CYS A 46 21.06 9.58 2.05
CA CYS A 46 19.70 10.11 1.89
C CYS A 46 19.31 10.35 0.43
N PRO A 47 18.03 10.11 0.07
CA PRO A 47 16.99 9.41 0.84
C PRO A 47 17.24 7.91 0.92
N GLY A 48 16.59 7.21 1.88
CA GLY A 48 16.68 5.74 1.95
C GLY A 48 16.26 5.09 0.63
N GLN A 49 17.07 4.14 0.12
CA GLN A 49 16.83 3.43 -1.14
C GLN A 49 17.10 1.94 -0.99
N ASN A 50 16.42 1.15 -1.81
CA ASN A 50 16.72 -0.26 -1.97
C ASN A 50 17.76 -0.41 -3.10
N PHE A 51 18.94 -0.91 -2.75
CA PHE A 51 19.98 -1.25 -3.69
C PHE A 51 19.95 -2.75 -3.95
N VAL A 52 19.83 -3.14 -5.22
CA VAL A 52 19.88 -4.54 -5.63
C VAL A 52 21.20 -4.85 -6.32
N PHE A 53 21.67 -6.08 -6.14
CA PHE A 53 22.89 -6.59 -6.75
C PHE A 53 22.64 -7.95 -7.39
N ALA A 54 23.21 -8.15 -8.56
CA ALA A 54 23.31 -9.47 -9.19
C ALA A 54 24.64 -9.60 -9.92
N SER A 55 25.26 -10.78 -9.82
CA SER A 55 26.53 -11.06 -10.46
C SER A 55 26.46 -12.26 -11.40
N LYS A 56 27.43 -12.34 -12.34
CA LYS A 56 27.58 -13.51 -13.21
C LYS A 56 28.01 -14.77 -12.45
N SER A 57 28.54 -14.64 -11.23
CA SER A 57 28.86 -15.76 -10.33
C SER A 57 27.62 -16.35 -9.65
N GLY A 58 26.44 -15.75 -9.81
CA GLY A 58 25.18 -16.22 -9.25
C GLY A 58 24.77 -15.57 -7.94
N ASP A 59 25.57 -14.64 -7.39
CA ASP A 59 25.16 -13.92 -6.19
C ASP A 59 24.06 -12.88 -6.50
N ILE A 60 23.06 -12.82 -5.62
CA ILE A 60 22.03 -11.79 -5.60
C ILE A 60 21.97 -11.15 -4.21
N ALA A 61 21.73 -9.86 -4.11
CA ALA A 61 21.56 -9.18 -2.82
C ALA A 61 20.64 -7.96 -2.94
N ILE A 62 20.07 -7.57 -1.80
CA ILE A 62 19.36 -6.32 -1.59
C ILE A 62 19.78 -5.69 -0.28
N TRP A 63 19.95 -4.36 -0.27
CA TRP A 63 20.13 -3.56 0.93
C TRP A 63 19.14 -2.40 0.92
N GLN A 64 18.43 -2.21 2.02
CA GLN A 64 17.75 -0.96 2.29
C GLN A 64 18.76 0.01 2.89
N GLN A 65 19.36 0.83 2.05
CA GLN A 65 20.48 1.67 2.43
C GLN A 65 20.09 3.13 2.63
N GLY A 66 20.69 3.73 3.67
CA GLY A 66 20.51 5.11 4.06
C GLY A 66 20.99 5.33 5.49
N LYS A 67 20.94 6.57 5.94
CA LYS A 67 21.20 6.95 7.33
C LYS A 67 19.87 7.01 8.08
N PHE A 68 19.48 5.91 8.72
CA PHE A 68 18.20 5.81 9.41
C PHE A 68 18.32 6.19 10.88
N PRO A 69 17.51 7.17 11.37
CA PRO A 69 17.47 7.48 12.80
C PRO A 69 16.99 6.28 13.60
N ALA A 70 17.69 5.98 14.71
CA ALA A 70 17.21 5.05 15.71
C ALA A 70 16.04 5.71 16.46
N ARG A 71 14.86 5.09 16.39
CA ARG A 71 13.61 5.62 16.92
C ARG A 71 12.98 4.64 17.89
N TRP A 72 12.27 5.16 18.88
CA TRP A 72 11.35 4.34 19.66
C TRP A 72 10.02 4.17 18.90
N PRO A 73 9.17 3.20 19.27
CA PRO A 73 7.86 3.02 18.66
C PRO A 73 7.06 4.33 18.63
N ASP A 74 6.48 4.62 17.46
CA ASP A 74 5.65 5.80 17.15
C ASP A 74 6.39 7.16 17.16
N GLN A 75 7.69 7.22 17.39
CA GLN A 75 8.45 8.47 17.27
C GLN A 75 8.39 9.03 15.84
N GLY A 76 7.90 10.26 15.74
CA GLY A 76 7.76 10.97 14.46
C GLY A 76 6.47 10.64 13.71
N LEU A 77 5.57 9.85 14.29
CA LEU A 77 4.22 9.66 13.79
C LEU A 77 3.34 10.89 14.07
N TYR A 78 3.61 11.56 15.17
CA TYR A 78 2.90 12.78 15.60
C TYR A 78 3.88 13.94 15.79
N VAL A 79 3.33 15.17 15.87
CA VAL A 79 4.10 16.35 16.28
C VAL A 79 4.58 16.14 17.71
N MET A 80 5.88 16.30 17.94
CA MET A 80 6.54 16.11 19.23
C MET A 80 6.88 17.47 19.88
N PRO A 81 6.95 17.56 21.23
CA PRO A 81 7.41 18.76 21.91
C PRO A 81 8.84 19.14 21.48
N GLY A 82 8.98 20.31 20.85
CA GLY A 82 10.29 20.74 20.30
C GLY A 82 11.25 21.32 21.34
N GLU A 83 10.76 21.66 22.51
CA GLU A 83 11.54 22.14 23.64
C GLU A 83 12.17 21.04 24.49
N ASP A 84 11.74 19.78 24.33
CA ASP A 84 12.25 18.64 25.08
C ASP A 84 13.15 17.76 24.20
N SER A 85 14.44 17.76 24.49
CA SER A 85 15.45 17.02 23.74
C SER A 85 15.28 15.50 23.80
N THR A 86 14.49 14.96 24.72
CA THR A 86 14.19 13.52 24.80
C THR A 86 13.39 13.03 23.59
N PHE A 87 12.66 13.95 22.93
CA PHE A 87 11.94 13.66 21.70
C PHE A 87 12.81 13.75 20.43
N PHE A 88 14.06 14.16 20.53
CA PHE A 88 14.97 14.22 19.40
C PHE A 88 15.55 12.84 19.07
N TRP A 89 16.07 12.68 17.85
CA TRP A 89 16.79 11.47 17.48
C TRP A 89 18.04 11.32 18.36
N GLN A 90 18.14 10.21 19.05
CA GLN A 90 19.26 9.95 19.96
C GLN A 90 20.46 9.28 19.26
N GLY A 91 20.30 8.88 18.02
CA GLY A 91 21.33 8.24 17.22
C GLY A 91 20.81 7.72 15.90
N TYR A 92 21.61 6.87 15.26
CA TYR A 92 21.29 6.25 13.99
C TYR A 92 21.50 4.75 14.06
N ILE A 93 20.74 4.00 13.27
CA ILE A 93 20.96 2.58 13.06
C ILE A 93 22.34 2.42 12.38
N PRO A 94 23.24 1.56 12.88
CA PRO A 94 24.48 1.26 12.19
C PRO A 94 24.19 0.76 10.78
N GLN A 95 24.87 1.30 9.77
CA GLN A 95 24.58 0.94 8.37
C GLN A 95 24.78 -0.56 8.09
N THR A 96 25.62 -1.23 8.86
CA THR A 96 25.81 -2.70 8.80
C THR A 96 24.63 -3.49 9.29
N GLU A 97 23.73 -2.84 10.03
CA GLU A 97 22.52 -3.44 10.60
C GLU A 97 21.25 -3.01 9.81
N ASN A 98 21.40 -2.19 8.77
CA ASN A 98 20.30 -1.87 7.88
C ASN A 98 19.71 -3.15 7.27
N PRO A 99 18.39 -3.20 7.00
CA PRO A 99 17.75 -4.38 6.43
C PRO A 99 18.43 -4.81 5.12
N HIS A 100 18.84 -6.06 5.06
CA HIS A 100 19.50 -6.62 3.88
C HIS A 100 19.33 -8.14 3.79
N ALA A 101 19.50 -8.66 2.59
CA ALA A 101 19.58 -10.10 2.33
C ALA A 101 20.58 -10.38 1.21
N LYS A 102 21.28 -11.50 1.31
CA LYS A 102 22.17 -12.02 0.27
C LYS A 102 21.88 -13.50 0.08
N ASN A 103 21.69 -13.92 -1.18
CA ASN A 103 21.46 -15.30 -1.57
C ASN A 103 20.40 -16.00 -0.71
N PRO A 104 19.17 -15.46 -0.60
CA PRO A 104 18.14 -16.10 0.21
C PRO A 104 17.72 -17.46 -0.40
N ASP A 105 17.32 -18.41 0.45
CA ASP A 105 16.92 -19.78 0.03
C ASP A 105 15.79 -19.79 -1.01
N ARG A 106 14.92 -18.78 -1.00
CA ARG A 106 13.84 -18.61 -1.99
C ARG A 106 14.33 -18.30 -3.41
N GLY A 107 15.63 -17.99 -3.60
CA GLY A 107 16.27 -17.82 -4.89
C GLY A 107 15.95 -16.52 -5.64
N PHE A 108 15.19 -15.62 -5.06
CA PHE A 108 14.87 -14.30 -5.62
C PHE A 108 14.82 -13.21 -4.55
N LEU A 109 14.87 -11.95 -5.01
CA LEU A 109 14.74 -10.75 -4.19
C LEU A 109 13.79 -9.79 -4.87
N GLU A 110 12.97 -9.11 -4.09
CA GLU A 110 12.03 -8.11 -4.58
C GLU A 110 11.83 -6.99 -3.56
N SER A 111 11.33 -5.86 -4.02
CA SER A 111 10.84 -4.76 -3.18
C SER A 111 9.82 -3.93 -3.93
N ALA A 112 8.64 -3.78 -3.33
CA ALA A 112 7.56 -2.93 -3.81
C ALA A 112 7.08 -1.97 -2.72
N ASN A 113 8.00 -1.48 -1.90
CA ASN A 113 7.75 -0.61 -0.74
C ASN A 113 7.04 -1.29 0.44
N GLN A 114 6.93 -2.61 0.46
CA GLN A 114 6.50 -3.33 1.65
C GLN A 114 7.55 -3.23 2.76
N ARG A 115 7.17 -3.59 3.99
CA ARG A 115 8.08 -3.58 5.13
C ARG A 115 9.23 -4.55 4.89
N ALA A 116 10.46 -4.06 5.03
CA ALA A 116 11.66 -4.83 4.71
C ALA A 116 12.06 -5.84 5.80
N VAL A 117 11.47 -5.76 6.99
CA VAL A 117 11.82 -6.57 8.16
C VAL A 117 10.57 -6.99 8.91
N ASP A 118 10.66 -8.10 9.61
CA ASP A 118 9.62 -8.59 10.52
C ASP A 118 9.76 -8.00 11.94
N GLY A 119 8.96 -8.52 12.88
CA GLY A 119 8.94 -8.07 14.27
C GLY A 119 10.18 -8.44 15.09
N THR A 120 11.11 -9.24 14.56
CA THR A 120 12.36 -9.62 15.24
C THR A 120 13.49 -8.63 15.02
N TYR A 121 13.34 -7.72 14.06
CA TYR A 121 14.33 -6.68 13.80
C TYR A 121 14.43 -5.73 14.99
N PRO A 122 15.66 -5.44 15.49
CA PRO A 122 15.85 -4.77 16.79
C PRO A 122 15.51 -3.28 16.80
N TYR A 123 15.29 -2.67 15.63
CA TYR A 123 15.00 -1.25 15.52
C TYR A 123 13.59 -1.00 15.03
N PHE A 124 12.96 0.06 15.52
CA PHE A 124 11.68 0.53 15.00
C PHE A 124 11.88 1.26 13.67
N ILE A 125 11.25 0.77 12.61
CA ILE A 125 11.18 1.43 11.31
C ILE A 125 9.79 2.02 11.14
N PRO A 126 9.66 3.37 11.19
CA PRO A 126 8.37 4.02 11.00
C PRO A 126 7.95 3.98 9.54
N GLY A 127 6.66 4.03 9.31
CA GLY A 127 6.07 4.16 7.97
C GLY A 127 4.79 3.39 7.84
N ARG A 128 4.04 3.74 6.81
CA ARG A 128 2.89 2.96 6.32
C ARG A 128 3.39 2.16 5.11
N TYR A 129 3.08 0.90 5.09
CA TYR A 129 3.56 -0.03 4.08
C TYR A 129 2.38 -0.57 3.30
N ILE A 130 2.37 -0.32 1.99
CA ILE A 130 1.34 -0.82 1.07
C ILE A 130 1.81 -2.19 0.59
N THR A 131 1.09 -3.25 0.94
CA THR A 131 1.51 -4.63 0.73
C THR A 131 1.01 -5.30 -0.56
N PRO A 132 -0.13 -4.93 -1.19
CA PRO A 132 -0.69 -5.70 -2.31
C PRO A 132 0.28 -5.93 -3.48
N ARG A 133 1.03 -4.89 -3.91
CA ARG A 133 2.02 -5.05 -4.99
C ARG A 133 3.14 -6.04 -4.61
N GLY A 134 3.62 -5.97 -3.37
CA GLY A 134 4.64 -6.90 -2.86
C GLY A 134 4.13 -8.33 -2.85
N ILE A 135 2.88 -8.56 -2.42
CA ILE A 135 2.25 -9.88 -2.42
C ILE A 135 2.13 -10.44 -3.85
N THR A 136 1.67 -9.61 -4.80
CA THR A 136 1.59 -10.04 -6.21
C THR A 136 2.95 -10.45 -6.76
N ILE A 137 3.99 -9.64 -6.52
CA ILE A 137 5.35 -9.92 -7.01
C ILE A 137 5.91 -11.18 -6.34
N GLU A 138 5.78 -11.31 -5.03
CA GLU A 138 6.23 -12.47 -4.26
C GLU A 138 5.58 -13.76 -4.77
N ASN A 139 4.25 -13.81 -4.84
CA ASN A 139 3.49 -14.97 -5.30
C ASN A 139 3.86 -15.35 -6.74
N THR A 140 4.02 -14.36 -7.61
CA THR A 140 4.39 -14.59 -9.01
C THR A 140 5.80 -15.17 -9.10
N LEU A 141 6.79 -14.54 -8.46
CA LEU A 141 8.17 -15.02 -8.48
C LEU A 141 8.31 -16.40 -7.85
N ALA A 142 7.60 -16.68 -6.76
CA ALA A 142 7.61 -17.99 -6.09
C ALA A 142 7.06 -19.12 -6.98
N SER A 143 6.18 -18.80 -7.92
CA SER A 143 5.62 -19.78 -8.87
C SER A 143 6.49 -19.99 -10.12
N MET A 144 7.41 -19.07 -10.41
CA MET A 144 8.23 -19.09 -11.62
C MET A 144 9.42 -20.07 -11.50
N GLN A 145 9.78 -20.68 -12.62
CA GLN A 145 10.99 -21.50 -12.76
C GLN A 145 11.71 -21.14 -14.06
N GLN A 146 13.05 -21.15 -14.04
CA GLN A 146 13.87 -20.80 -15.21
C GLN A 146 13.50 -19.43 -15.81
N VAL A 147 13.39 -18.44 -14.94
CA VAL A 147 12.94 -17.07 -15.26
C VAL A 147 13.77 -16.46 -16.39
N THR A 148 13.07 -15.96 -17.40
CA THR A 148 13.66 -15.24 -18.54
C THR A 148 13.53 -13.71 -18.37
N VAL A 149 14.22 -12.97 -19.21
CA VAL A 149 14.06 -11.51 -19.27
C VAL A 149 12.62 -11.12 -19.63
N GLN A 150 11.95 -11.89 -20.52
CA GLN A 150 10.58 -11.63 -20.90
C GLN A 150 9.62 -11.80 -19.72
N ASP A 151 9.78 -12.85 -18.92
CA ASP A 151 8.96 -13.06 -17.71
C ASP A 151 9.05 -11.87 -16.75
N MET A 152 10.25 -11.30 -16.60
CA MET A 152 10.43 -10.11 -15.76
C MET A 152 9.81 -8.85 -16.37
N MET A 153 9.83 -8.70 -17.69
CA MET A 153 9.15 -7.60 -18.38
C MET A 153 7.63 -7.72 -18.22
N ASP A 154 7.09 -8.92 -18.34
CA ASP A 154 5.67 -9.22 -18.18
C ASP A 154 5.23 -8.96 -16.73
N LEU A 155 6.05 -9.37 -15.75
CA LEU A 155 5.78 -9.07 -14.34
C LEU A 155 5.74 -7.55 -14.05
N HIS A 156 6.60 -6.75 -14.69
CA HIS A 156 6.57 -5.28 -14.57
C HIS A 156 5.30 -4.65 -15.13
N GLN A 157 4.62 -5.32 -16.04
CA GLN A 157 3.36 -4.88 -16.66
C GLN A 157 2.14 -5.63 -16.11
N ASN A 158 2.28 -6.28 -14.97
CA ASN A 158 1.17 -6.98 -14.34
C ASN A 158 0.20 -5.98 -13.69
N TYR A 159 -1.07 -6.06 -14.06
CA TYR A 159 -2.17 -5.22 -13.56
C TYR A 159 -3.11 -5.97 -12.61
N PHE A 160 -2.69 -7.11 -12.08
CA PHE A 160 -3.51 -7.90 -11.16
C PHE A 160 -3.82 -7.12 -9.88
N ASN A 161 -5.08 -7.03 -9.52
CA ASN A 161 -5.55 -6.32 -8.35
C ASN A 161 -5.69 -7.28 -7.15
N THR A 162 -4.62 -7.45 -6.41
CA THR A 162 -4.56 -8.32 -5.21
C THR A 162 -5.54 -7.87 -4.14
N LEU A 163 -5.75 -6.55 -3.96
CA LEU A 163 -6.70 -6.08 -2.96
C LEU A 163 -8.14 -6.45 -3.33
N ALA A 164 -8.49 -6.34 -4.62
CA ALA A 164 -9.79 -6.79 -5.10
C ALA A 164 -9.98 -8.31 -4.98
N GLU A 165 -8.90 -9.10 -5.09
CA GLU A 165 -8.94 -10.54 -4.83
C GLU A 165 -9.43 -10.84 -3.41
N ASP A 166 -8.93 -10.09 -2.42
CA ASP A 166 -9.33 -10.23 -1.02
C ASP A 166 -10.71 -9.63 -0.73
N VAL A 167 -11.06 -8.50 -1.34
CA VAL A 167 -12.32 -7.78 -1.11
C VAL A 167 -13.51 -8.50 -1.75
N ARG A 168 -13.34 -9.04 -2.96
CA ARG A 168 -14.44 -9.63 -3.74
C ARG A 168 -15.23 -10.71 -3.00
N PRO A 169 -14.60 -11.69 -2.32
CA PRO A 169 -15.34 -12.69 -1.56
C PRO A 169 -16.22 -12.09 -0.46
N MET A 170 -15.75 -11.04 0.20
CA MET A 170 -16.49 -10.33 1.24
C MET A 170 -17.71 -9.63 0.65
N LEU A 171 -17.56 -8.86 -0.42
CA LEU A 171 -18.66 -8.18 -1.09
C LEU A 171 -19.72 -9.16 -1.58
N LEU A 172 -19.30 -10.27 -2.21
CA LEU A 172 -20.21 -11.30 -2.72
C LEU A 172 -20.93 -12.07 -1.62
N LYS A 173 -20.32 -12.23 -0.45
CA LYS A 173 -20.92 -12.86 0.71
C LYS A 173 -22.06 -12.03 1.30
N TYR A 174 -21.88 -10.71 1.36
CA TYR A 174 -22.81 -9.82 2.06
C TYR A 174 -23.81 -9.12 1.13
N VAL A 175 -23.65 -9.17 -0.19
CA VAL A 175 -24.63 -8.59 -1.11
C VAL A 175 -25.94 -9.40 -1.11
N ASN A 176 -27.07 -8.74 -0.83
CA ASN A 176 -28.38 -9.35 -0.91
C ASN A 176 -28.91 -9.35 -2.35
N ARG A 177 -28.69 -10.44 -3.07
CA ARG A 177 -29.07 -10.59 -4.49
C ARG A 177 -30.58 -10.46 -4.73
N ASN A 178 -31.41 -10.78 -3.74
CA ASN A 178 -32.86 -10.69 -3.85
C ASN A 178 -33.37 -9.23 -3.83
N ALA A 179 -32.62 -8.32 -3.23
CA ALA A 179 -32.92 -6.90 -3.19
C ALA A 179 -32.49 -6.14 -4.45
N LEU A 180 -31.80 -6.79 -5.41
CA LEU A 180 -31.26 -6.16 -6.59
C LEU A 180 -32.24 -6.21 -7.76
N ASN A 181 -32.34 -5.10 -8.51
CA ASN A 181 -33.03 -5.05 -9.80
C ASN A 181 -32.15 -5.64 -10.94
N ALA A 182 -32.69 -5.69 -12.16
CA ALA A 182 -32.00 -6.30 -13.29
C ALA A 182 -30.68 -5.61 -13.66
N THR A 183 -30.61 -4.28 -13.56
CA THR A 183 -29.40 -3.51 -13.88
C THR A 183 -28.32 -3.73 -12.82
N GLU A 184 -28.69 -3.73 -11.56
CA GLU A 184 -27.79 -3.99 -10.42
C GLU A 184 -27.20 -5.40 -10.49
N ARG A 185 -28.04 -6.40 -10.81
CA ARG A 185 -27.57 -7.79 -11.03
C ARG A 185 -26.58 -7.89 -12.19
N ARG A 186 -26.81 -7.19 -13.28
CA ARG A 186 -25.88 -7.18 -14.43
C ARG A 186 -24.49 -6.65 -14.03
N TYR A 187 -24.42 -5.56 -13.26
CA TYR A 187 -23.12 -5.06 -12.77
C TYR A 187 -22.47 -6.01 -11.77
N LEU A 188 -23.26 -6.62 -10.89
CA LEU A 188 -22.75 -7.65 -9.99
C LEU A 188 -22.18 -8.84 -10.77
N GLU A 189 -22.85 -9.34 -11.80
CA GLU A 189 -22.35 -10.42 -12.66
C GLU A 189 -21.06 -10.04 -13.39
N MET A 190 -20.96 -8.80 -13.90
CA MET A 190 -19.74 -8.31 -14.51
C MET A 190 -18.57 -8.27 -13.49
N PHE A 191 -18.83 -7.88 -12.26
CA PHE A 191 -17.84 -7.90 -11.18
C PHE A 191 -17.44 -9.33 -10.78
N GLU A 192 -18.39 -10.26 -10.69
CA GLU A 192 -18.13 -11.67 -10.39
C GLU A 192 -17.25 -12.36 -11.45
N GLN A 193 -17.50 -12.06 -12.71
CA GLN A 193 -16.80 -12.66 -13.86
C GLN A 193 -15.47 -11.96 -14.18
N TRP A 194 -15.16 -10.85 -13.53
CA TRP A 194 -13.93 -10.11 -13.74
C TRP A 194 -12.71 -10.95 -13.32
N ASP A 195 -11.69 -10.97 -14.16
CA ASP A 195 -10.42 -11.69 -13.97
C ASP A 195 -9.43 -11.03 -12.99
N LEU A 196 -9.85 -9.94 -12.34
CA LEU A 196 -9.05 -9.12 -11.42
C LEU A 196 -7.91 -8.35 -12.11
N MET A 197 -7.88 -8.30 -13.42
CA MET A 197 -6.93 -7.48 -14.16
C MET A 197 -7.44 -6.04 -14.28
N ALA A 198 -6.61 -5.07 -13.88
CA ALA A 198 -6.90 -3.63 -13.99
C ALA A 198 -6.45 -3.06 -15.35
N ASP A 199 -6.69 -3.82 -16.41
CA ASP A 199 -6.39 -3.39 -17.79
C ASP A 199 -7.18 -2.13 -18.16
N PRO A 200 -6.70 -1.33 -19.15
CA PRO A 200 -7.39 -0.11 -19.59
C PRO A 200 -8.87 -0.32 -19.98
N ASP A 201 -9.21 -1.48 -20.50
CA ASP A 201 -10.57 -1.82 -20.95
C ASP A 201 -11.40 -2.53 -19.87
N SER A 202 -10.84 -2.78 -18.69
CA SER A 202 -11.51 -3.50 -17.60
C SER A 202 -12.71 -2.73 -17.06
N LYS A 203 -13.89 -3.31 -17.22
CA LYS A 203 -15.12 -2.80 -16.57
C LYS A 203 -15.23 -3.28 -15.12
N GLY A 204 -14.71 -4.47 -14.84
CA GLY A 204 -14.69 -5.04 -13.49
C GLY A 204 -13.88 -4.19 -12.51
N GLN A 205 -12.73 -3.68 -12.94
CA GLN A 205 -11.93 -2.74 -12.13
C GLN A 205 -12.72 -1.46 -11.82
N THR A 206 -13.43 -0.90 -12.79
CA THR A 206 -14.24 0.30 -12.57
C THR A 206 -15.37 0.04 -11.58
N ILE A 207 -16.05 -1.10 -11.71
CA ILE A 207 -17.12 -1.49 -10.79
C ILE A 207 -16.55 -1.66 -9.37
N TYR A 208 -15.41 -2.36 -9.22
CA TYR A 208 -14.73 -2.55 -7.96
C TYR A 208 -14.42 -1.22 -7.28
N GLU A 209 -13.71 -0.35 -7.97
CA GLU A 209 -13.27 0.94 -7.42
C GLU A 209 -14.46 1.78 -6.94
N CYS A 210 -15.46 1.95 -7.80
CA CYS A 210 -16.66 2.71 -7.43
C CYS A 210 -17.41 2.09 -6.25
N TRP A 211 -17.53 0.78 -6.22
CA TRP A 211 -18.29 0.10 -5.17
C TRP A 211 -17.56 0.15 -3.83
N PHE A 212 -16.26 -0.16 -3.84
CA PHE A 212 -15.48 -0.16 -2.62
C PHE A 212 -15.27 1.24 -2.05
N ASP A 213 -15.03 2.24 -2.90
CA ASP A 213 -14.99 3.66 -2.49
C ASP A 213 -16.32 4.11 -1.86
N THR A 214 -17.45 3.71 -2.47
CA THR A 214 -18.78 4.01 -1.94
C THR A 214 -19.01 3.33 -0.59
N LEU A 215 -18.54 2.09 -0.44
CA LEU A 215 -18.63 1.36 0.82
C LEU A 215 -17.75 2.00 1.91
N GLN A 216 -16.52 2.36 1.59
CA GLN A 216 -15.64 3.09 2.53
C GLN A 216 -16.27 4.42 2.96
N ALA A 217 -16.84 5.16 2.02
CA ALA A 217 -17.52 6.40 2.34
C ALA A 217 -18.75 6.17 3.25
N ALA A 218 -19.48 5.10 3.06
CA ALA A 218 -20.61 4.75 3.89
C ALA A 218 -20.22 4.29 5.31
N ILE A 219 -19.01 3.73 5.46
CA ILE A 219 -18.48 3.28 6.75
C ILE A 219 -17.88 4.45 7.55
N TRP A 220 -17.12 5.35 6.90
CA TRP A 220 -16.24 6.28 7.63
C TRP A 220 -16.74 7.72 7.67
N ARG A 221 -17.62 8.13 6.75
CA ARG A 221 -17.95 9.53 6.55
C ARG A 221 -18.62 10.16 7.77
N ASP A 222 -19.64 9.54 8.30
CA ASP A 222 -20.44 10.08 9.40
C ASP A 222 -19.67 10.17 10.71
N ASP A 223 -18.72 9.24 10.94
CA ASP A 223 -17.87 9.26 12.12
C ASP A 223 -16.67 10.21 11.99
N LEU A 224 -15.99 10.25 10.85
CA LEU A 224 -14.69 10.90 10.73
C LEU A 224 -14.75 12.33 10.16
N GLU A 225 -15.72 12.67 9.30
CA GLU A 225 -15.83 14.04 8.79
C GLU A 225 -16.24 15.06 9.87
N GLN A 226 -16.87 14.60 10.94
CA GLN A 226 -17.30 15.45 12.04
C GLN A 226 -16.23 15.69 13.10
N VAL A 227 -15.15 14.91 13.09
CA VAL A 227 -14.01 15.10 13.99
C VAL A 227 -13.23 16.35 13.57
N LYS A 228 -12.93 17.22 14.53
CA LYS A 228 -12.15 18.44 14.27
C LYS A 228 -10.79 18.38 14.99
N PRO A 229 -9.67 18.45 14.27
CA PRO A 229 -9.53 18.47 12.80
C PRO A 229 -10.03 17.17 12.17
N SER A 230 -10.50 17.23 10.92
CA SER A 230 -10.99 16.04 10.22
C SER A 230 -9.91 14.94 10.21
N ALA A 231 -10.27 13.76 10.68
CA ALA A 231 -9.38 12.61 10.63
C ALA A 231 -9.34 12.05 9.20
N PRO A 232 -8.16 11.61 8.71
CA PRO A 232 -8.10 10.88 7.45
C PRO A 232 -8.82 9.54 7.61
N TRP A 233 -9.47 9.08 6.54
CA TRP A 233 -10.06 7.76 6.52
C TRP A 233 -8.97 6.68 6.54
N PRO A 234 -9.27 5.50 7.11
CA PRO A 234 -8.41 4.34 6.95
C PRO A 234 -8.23 4.00 5.47
N GLU A 235 -7.06 3.49 5.11
CA GLU A 235 -6.80 2.99 3.76
C GLU A 235 -7.64 1.75 3.46
N GLU A 236 -7.82 1.45 2.17
CA GLU A 236 -8.60 0.33 1.68
C GLU A 236 -8.22 -1.00 2.35
N GLN A 237 -6.94 -1.31 2.40
CA GLN A 237 -6.45 -2.53 3.06
C GLN A 237 -6.80 -2.57 4.55
N THR A 238 -6.65 -1.46 5.26
CA THR A 238 -7.00 -1.36 6.69
C THR A 238 -8.51 -1.55 6.89
N THR A 239 -9.33 -0.96 6.01
CA THR A 239 -10.79 -1.12 6.03
C THR A 239 -11.17 -2.57 5.81
N LEU A 240 -10.56 -3.24 4.81
CA LEU A 240 -10.81 -4.65 4.54
C LEU A 240 -10.41 -5.55 5.72
N GLU A 241 -9.19 -5.38 6.24
CA GLU A 241 -8.71 -6.16 7.38
C GLU A 241 -9.62 -6.01 8.60
N TRP A 242 -10.13 -4.81 8.83
CA TRP A 242 -11.07 -4.55 9.91
C TRP A 242 -12.41 -5.25 9.67
N LEU A 243 -12.98 -5.18 8.46
CA LEU A 243 -14.22 -5.85 8.08
C LEU A 243 -14.12 -7.38 8.19
N MET A 244 -12.93 -7.95 7.92
CA MET A 244 -12.70 -9.39 7.98
C MET A 244 -12.48 -9.92 9.41
N ARG A 245 -12.03 -9.09 10.36
CA ARG A 245 -11.70 -9.54 11.73
C ARG A 245 -12.91 -9.93 12.54
N ASP A 246 -13.98 -9.15 12.48
CA ASP A 246 -15.23 -9.46 13.20
C ASP A 246 -16.41 -8.77 12.51
N SER A 247 -17.15 -9.56 11.73
CA SER A 247 -18.30 -9.06 10.97
C SER A 247 -19.57 -8.85 11.80
N THR A 248 -19.58 -9.17 13.11
CA THR A 248 -20.80 -9.19 13.92
C THR A 248 -20.96 -7.97 14.84
N ASP A 249 -19.88 -7.26 15.17
CA ASP A 249 -19.95 -6.07 16.06
C ASP A 249 -19.08 -4.90 15.56
N LEU A 250 -19.22 -4.56 14.30
CA LEU A 250 -18.50 -3.47 13.68
C LEU A 250 -19.21 -2.14 13.96
N LYS A 251 -18.68 -1.36 14.89
CA LYS A 251 -19.30 -0.09 15.35
C LYS A 251 -19.47 0.95 14.25
N PHE A 252 -18.55 0.99 13.27
CA PHE A 252 -18.53 1.97 12.19
C PHE A 252 -19.43 1.61 10.99
N ILE A 253 -20.15 0.50 11.05
CA ILE A 253 -21.17 0.14 10.04
C ILE A 253 -22.45 0.94 10.27
N ASP A 254 -22.71 1.33 11.52
CA ASP A 254 -23.90 2.03 11.93
C ASP A 254 -23.80 3.52 11.55
N ASN A 255 -24.64 3.96 10.63
CA ASN A 255 -24.68 5.37 10.25
C ASN A 255 -25.38 6.19 11.35
N ARG A 256 -24.60 6.94 12.09
CA ARG A 256 -25.11 7.77 13.22
C ARG A 256 -26.14 8.83 12.82
N LEU A 257 -26.31 9.09 11.53
CA LEU A 257 -27.26 10.06 11.00
C LEU A 257 -28.64 9.45 10.74
N THR A 258 -28.78 8.12 10.86
CA THR A 258 -30.03 7.39 10.70
C THR A 258 -30.54 6.89 12.06
N PRO A 259 -31.87 6.72 12.25
CA PRO A 259 -32.43 6.19 13.49
C PRO A 259 -32.35 4.66 13.60
N GLN A 260 -31.93 3.97 12.55
CA GLN A 260 -31.85 2.51 12.47
C GLN A 260 -30.37 2.10 12.43
N ARG A 261 -30.05 1.00 13.08
CA ARG A 261 -28.72 0.42 13.02
C ARG A 261 -28.59 -0.41 11.76
N GLU A 262 -27.67 -0.06 10.90
CA GLU A 262 -27.38 -0.77 9.67
C GLU A 262 -26.57 -2.06 9.94
N THR A 263 -26.77 -3.02 9.05
CA THR A 263 -25.97 -4.25 8.99
C THR A 263 -24.98 -4.19 7.83
N LEU A 264 -23.93 -5.01 7.87
CA LEU A 264 -22.98 -5.07 6.75
C LEU A 264 -23.66 -5.53 5.45
N GLU A 265 -24.65 -6.41 5.52
CA GLU A 265 -25.46 -6.84 4.35
C GLU A 265 -26.20 -5.66 3.73
N GLU A 266 -26.87 -4.86 4.55
CA GLU A 266 -27.60 -3.67 4.09
C GLU A 266 -26.63 -2.66 3.48
N LEU A 267 -25.48 -2.43 4.13
CA LEU A 267 -24.50 -1.46 3.67
C LEU A 267 -23.89 -1.87 2.32
N VAL A 268 -23.42 -3.11 2.21
CA VAL A 268 -22.85 -3.67 0.97
C VAL A 268 -23.88 -3.63 -0.17
N THR A 269 -25.13 -3.98 0.11
CA THR A 269 -26.20 -4.00 -0.89
C THR A 269 -26.56 -2.57 -1.34
N THR A 270 -26.77 -1.66 -0.39
CA THR A 270 -27.14 -0.27 -0.69
C THR A 270 -26.02 0.46 -1.44
N THR A 271 -24.77 0.23 -1.07
CA THR A 271 -23.63 0.83 -1.78
C THR A 271 -23.49 0.33 -3.21
N LEU A 272 -23.77 -0.95 -3.50
CA LEU A 272 -23.88 -1.43 -4.87
C LEU A 272 -24.99 -0.72 -5.64
N GLN A 273 -26.16 -0.54 -5.05
CA GLN A 273 -27.29 0.15 -5.66
C GLN A 273 -26.97 1.63 -5.97
N ILE A 274 -26.27 2.30 -5.05
CA ILE A 274 -25.78 3.68 -5.27
C ILE A 274 -24.77 3.71 -6.41
N THR A 275 -23.78 2.83 -6.36
CA THR A 275 -22.72 2.69 -7.37
C THR A 275 -23.30 2.42 -8.75
N THR A 276 -24.31 1.56 -8.86
CA THR A 276 -24.97 1.24 -10.13
C THR A 276 -25.54 2.46 -10.83
N LYS A 277 -26.06 3.43 -10.10
CA LYS A 277 -26.57 4.69 -10.69
C LYS A 277 -25.45 5.49 -11.35
N VAL A 278 -24.30 5.58 -10.67
CA VAL A 278 -23.11 6.27 -11.18
C VAL A 278 -22.54 5.52 -12.39
N LEU A 279 -22.38 4.20 -12.30
CA LEU A 279 -21.86 3.35 -13.39
C LEU A 279 -22.75 3.40 -14.64
N SER A 280 -24.08 3.44 -14.48
CA SER A 280 -25.02 3.55 -15.59
C SER A 280 -24.85 4.86 -16.36
N GLU A 281 -24.53 5.95 -15.68
CA GLU A 281 -24.22 7.22 -16.31
C GLU A 281 -22.88 7.18 -17.06
N TYR A 282 -21.83 6.60 -16.46
CA TYR A 282 -20.55 6.40 -17.13
C TYR A 282 -20.66 5.47 -18.34
N GLU A 283 -21.45 4.40 -18.26
CA GLU A 283 -21.69 3.48 -19.38
C GLU A 283 -22.40 4.19 -20.53
N ARG A 284 -23.42 5.01 -20.23
CA ARG A 284 -24.13 5.82 -21.25
C ARG A 284 -23.19 6.79 -21.98
N GLN A 285 -22.16 7.27 -21.30
CA GLN A 285 -21.13 8.14 -21.86
C GLN A 285 -20.00 7.37 -22.58
N GLY A 286 -20.04 6.04 -22.63
CA GLY A 286 -18.97 5.20 -23.17
C GLY A 286 -17.71 5.16 -22.29
N ARG A 287 -17.82 5.47 -21.00
CA ARG A 287 -16.71 5.63 -20.04
C ARG A 287 -16.68 4.56 -18.96
N LEU A 288 -17.31 3.41 -19.15
CA LEU A 288 -17.33 2.36 -18.13
C LEU A 288 -16.01 1.58 -18.04
N SER A 289 -15.19 1.58 -19.10
CA SER A 289 -13.86 1.00 -19.06
C SER A 289 -12.91 1.79 -18.16
N TRP A 290 -11.92 1.13 -17.55
CA TRP A 290 -11.05 1.69 -16.55
C TRP A 290 -10.29 2.95 -17.01
N SER A 291 -9.67 2.93 -18.19
CA SER A 291 -8.91 4.07 -18.70
C SER A 291 -9.75 5.35 -18.92
N PRO A 292 -10.95 5.30 -19.55
CA PRO A 292 -11.80 6.48 -19.66
C PRO A 292 -12.45 6.91 -18.34
N PHE A 293 -12.53 6.01 -17.34
CA PHE A 293 -13.08 6.31 -16.04
C PHE A 293 -12.15 7.18 -15.21
N LYS A 294 -10.85 6.84 -15.16
CA LYS A 294 -9.80 7.61 -14.45
C LYS A 294 -9.42 8.87 -15.20
#